data_d6ccc26834f1fd9a5e70ddfdf1ceef57
#
_entry.id   d6ccc26834f1fd9a5e70ddfdf1ceef57
#
_cell.length_a   1.000
_cell.length_b   1.000
_cell.length_c   1.000
_cell.angle_alpha   90.00
_cell.angle_beta   90.00
_cell.angle_gamma   90.00
#
_symmetry.space_group_name_H-M   'P 1'
#
loop_
_entity.id
_entity.type
_entity.pdbx_description
1 polymer ?
#
loop_
_entity_poly.entity_id
_entity_poly.type
_entity_poly.pdbx_seq_one_letter_code
_entity_poly.pdbx_strand_id
1 'polypeptide(L)'
;MPDVSVSLVNTNSRELLLACLDSLRGADAEIVVLDNASEDGSAAAVRERFPGVRVIEQRHRAGFGANHNTVISATTGRYVFVLNEDTTSDDWGFERMVAHLDANPRVAALGPRLVYPDGRPQASAWRFPSPATAALGLVTLGRAGVAQSGGRETRDVDWAMAAALLLRREALDEVGIFDEEFFIYSEETDLARRLRRAGWQTQYFPHVTVVHHESQFSAGIPERRINEMWRGRHRYWGKHHSAAGARVAALCTGAQYAARALIRARDRDFAGRMRLHARDAIGVRGPGLRELAEDWNREQGNLLAQERAFGHTSEPRRSGEP
;
A
#
# COMPACT_ATOMS: atom_id res chain seq x y z
N MET A 1 11.91 -4.69 -24.57
CA MET A 1 10.87 -4.51 -23.55
C MET A 1 11.46 -3.62 -22.48
N PRO A 2 10.71 -2.69 -21.88
CA PRO A 2 11.23 -1.85 -20.81
C PRO A 2 11.70 -2.68 -19.63
N ASP A 3 12.75 -2.20 -18.93
CA ASP A 3 13.26 -2.87 -17.74
C ASP A 3 12.30 -2.78 -16.54
N VAL A 4 11.46 -1.74 -16.52
CA VAL A 4 10.54 -1.43 -15.42
C VAL A 4 9.09 -1.67 -15.83
N SER A 5 8.36 -2.42 -15.01
CA SER A 5 6.89 -2.49 -15.07
C SER A 5 6.31 -1.70 -13.89
N VAL A 6 5.51 -0.68 -14.18
CA VAL A 6 4.80 0.12 -13.16
C VAL A 6 3.48 -0.55 -12.83
N SER A 7 3.31 -0.90 -11.56
CA SER A 7 2.09 -1.48 -11.00
C SER A 7 1.31 -0.40 -10.27
N LEU A 8 0.21 0.08 -10.86
CA LEU A 8 -0.73 1.02 -10.27
C LEU A 8 -2.02 0.31 -9.89
N VAL A 9 -2.54 0.60 -8.72
CA VAL A 9 -3.85 0.12 -8.26
C VAL A 9 -4.73 1.32 -7.95
N ASN A 10 -5.97 1.31 -8.45
CA ASN A 10 -6.93 2.38 -8.25
C ASN A 10 -8.22 1.87 -7.64
N THR A 11 -8.79 2.65 -6.71
CA THR A 11 -10.13 2.44 -6.18
C THR A 11 -10.80 3.80 -5.99
N ASN A 12 -11.69 4.19 -6.92
CA ASN A 12 -12.46 5.44 -6.84
C ASN A 12 -11.59 6.71 -6.64
N SER A 13 -10.43 6.78 -7.32
CA SER A 13 -9.49 7.92 -7.23
C SER A 13 -9.16 8.48 -8.61
N ARG A 14 -10.18 8.62 -9.50
CA ARG A 14 -10.03 8.97 -10.91
C ARG A 14 -9.08 10.13 -11.17
N GLU A 15 -9.29 11.27 -10.50
CA GLU A 15 -8.51 12.48 -10.76
C GLU A 15 -7.03 12.32 -10.37
N LEU A 16 -6.77 11.66 -9.24
CA LEU A 16 -5.40 11.38 -8.78
C LEU A 16 -4.71 10.38 -9.71
N LEU A 17 -5.41 9.31 -10.11
CA LEU A 17 -4.89 8.35 -11.07
C LEU A 17 -4.51 9.01 -12.40
N LEU A 18 -5.38 9.88 -12.94
CA LEU A 18 -5.09 10.58 -14.19
C LEU A 18 -3.90 11.53 -14.04
N ALA A 19 -3.76 12.23 -12.93
CA ALA A 19 -2.61 13.09 -12.64
C ALA A 19 -1.31 12.26 -12.50
N CYS A 20 -1.37 11.11 -11.84
CA CYS A 20 -0.25 10.16 -11.75
C CYS A 20 0.20 9.70 -13.14
N LEU A 21 -0.75 9.26 -13.98
CA LEU A 21 -0.47 8.81 -15.34
C LEU A 21 0.05 9.94 -16.25
N ASP A 22 -0.43 11.18 -16.07
CA ASP A 22 0.11 12.33 -16.79
C ASP A 22 1.58 12.57 -16.43
N SER A 23 1.95 12.42 -15.16
CA SER A 23 3.34 12.56 -14.72
C SER A 23 4.26 11.41 -15.20
N LEU A 24 3.69 10.27 -15.59
CA LEU A 24 4.39 9.12 -16.17
C LEU A 24 4.55 9.20 -17.70
N ARG A 25 4.03 10.26 -18.36
CA ARG A 25 4.16 10.41 -19.81
C ARG A 25 5.61 10.47 -20.24
N GLY A 26 5.98 9.63 -21.23
CA GLY A 26 7.35 9.56 -21.75
C GLY A 26 8.31 8.74 -20.89
N ALA A 27 7.87 8.18 -19.77
CA ALA A 27 8.69 7.24 -19.01
C ALA A 27 8.90 5.94 -19.80
N ASP A 28 10.14 5.44 -19.86
CA ASP A 28 10.45 4.14 -20.44
C ASP A 28 10.09 3.01 -19.48
N ALA A 29 8.78 2.71 -19.41
CA ALA A 29 8.23 1.69 -18.55
C ALA A 29 6.94 1.08 -19.15
N GLU A 30 6.72 -0.21 -18.88
CA GLU A 30 5.41 -0.84 -19.05
C GLU A 30 4.49 -0.36 -17.93
N ILE A 31 3.37 0.30 -18.27
CA ILE A 31 2.43 0.80 -17.26
C ILE A 31 1.17 -0.05 -17.26
N VAL A 32 0.82 -0.60 -16.10
CA VAL A 32 -0.39 -1.40 -15.90
C VAL A 32 -1.18 -0.82 -14.73
N VAL A 33 -2.42 -0.47 -15.00
CA VAL A 33 -3.41 -0.03 -13.99
C VAL A 33 -4.34 -1.18 -13.69
N LEU A 34 -4.45 -1.56 -12.43
CA LEU A 34 -5.52 -2.43 -11.94
C LEU A 34 -6.61 -1.56 -11.33
N ASP A 35 -7.79 -1.61 -11.91
CA ASP A 35 -8.98 -1.00 -11.36
C ASP A 35 -9.67 -1.98 -10.41
N ASN A 36 -9.65 -1.66 -9.13
CA ASN A 36 -10.16 -2.49 -8.04
C ASN A 36 -11.67 -2.25 -7.83
N ALA A 37 -12.44 -2.51 -8.89
CA ALA A 37 -13.89 -2.33 -8.94
C ALA A 37 -14.34 -0.89 -8.59
N SER A 38 -13.78 0.10 -9.31
CA SER A 38 -14.18 1.50 -9.16
C SER A 38 -15.54 1.79 -9.82
N GLU A 39 -16.25 2.77 -9.26
CA GLU A 39 -17.58 3.22 -9.69
C GLU A 39 -17.55 4.64 -10.26
N ASP A 40 -16.36 5.28 -10.30
CA ASP A 40 -16.16 6.67 -10.71
C ASP A 40 -15.77 6.84 -12.19
N GLY A 41 -15.77 5.74 -12.97
CA GLY A 41 -15.39 5.74 -14.38
C GLY A 41 -13.89 5.82 -14.64
N SER A 42 -13.04 5.55 -13.65
CA SER A 42 -11.57 5.57 -13.75
C SER A 42 -11.06 4.73 -14.91
N ALA A 43 -11.48 3.46 -15.03
CA ALA A 43 -11.01 2.53 -16.07
C ALA A 43 -11.30 3.03 -17.49
N ALA A 44 -12.50 3.57 -17.72
CA ALA A 44 -12.88 4.14 -19.01
C ALA A 44 -12.02 5.37 -19.35
N ALA A 45 -11.83 6.27 -18.38
CA ALA A 45 -11.04 7.48 -18.56
C ALA A 45 -9.56 7.18 -18.87
N VAL A 46 -8.99 6.14 -18.25
CA VAL A 46 -7.60 5.69 -18.55
C VAL A 46 -7.50 5.20 -19.97
N ARG A 47 -8.43 4.33 -20.44
CA ARG A 47 -8.40 3.81 -21.82
C ARG A 47 -8.53 4.92 -22.87
N GLU A 48 -9.38 5.90 -22.61
CA GLU A 48 -9.58 7.03 -23.51
C GLU A 48 -8.33 7.93 -23.59
N ARG A 49 -7.75 8.29 -22.43
CA ARG A 49 -6.68 9.30 -22.34
C ARG A 49 -5.26 8.73 -22.50
N PHE A 50 -5.08 7.45 -22.18
CA PHE A 50 -3.79 6.76 -22.16
C PHE A 50 -3.85 5.41 -22.88
N PRO A 51 -4.02 5.38 -24.22
CA PRO A 51 -4.20 4.13 -24.97
C PRO A 51 -3.02 3.15 -24.90
N GLY A 52 -1.83 3.63 -24.48
CA GLY A 52 -0.65 2.79 -24.24
C GLY A 52 -0.62 2.14 -22.84
N VAL A 53 -1.54 2.50 -21.96
CA VAL A 53 -1.63 1.92 -20.61
C VAL A 53 -2.55 0.71 -20.62
N ARG A 54 -2.05 -0.40 -20.11
CA ARG A 54 -2.86 -1.61 -19.95
C ARG A 54 -3.74 -1.50 -18.70
N VAL A 55 -5.06 -1.74 -18.86
CA VAL A 55 -6.02 -1.71 -17.76
C VAL A 55 -6.54 -3.11 -17.46
N ILE A 56 -6.41 -3.54 -16.22
CA ILE A 56 -7.00 -4.76 -15.67
C ILE A 56 -8.17 -4.34 -14.76
N GLU A 57 -9.39 -4.74 -15.10
CA GLU A 57 -10.56 -4.46 -14.27
C GLU A 57 -10.92 -5.67 -13.43
N GLN A 58 -11.09 -5.47 -12.14
CA GLN A 58 -11.62 -6.48 -11.22
C GLN A 58 -13.11 -6.26 -10.97
N ARG A 59 -13.80 -7.35 -10.64
CA ARG A 59 -15.23 -7.32 -10.26
C ARG A 59 -15.45 -7.28 -8.76
N HIS A 60 -14.39 -7.47 -7.98
CA HIS A 60 -14.42 -7.52 -6.53
C HIS A 60 -13.29 -6.68 -5.97
N ARG A 61 -13.54 -5.97 -4.90
CA ARG A 61 -12.52 -5.22 -4.17
C ARG A 61 -11.63 -6.18 -3.39
N ALA A 62 -10.34 -6.15 -3.68
CA ALA A 62 -9.32 -6.92 -3.00
C ALA A 62 -8.36 -6.00 -2.22
N GLY A 63 -7.49 -6.60 -1.41
CA GLY A 63 -6.48 -5.88 -0.65
C GLY A 63 -5.32 -5.39 -1.51
N PHE A 64 -4.52 -4.47 -0.95
CA PHE A 64 -3.38 -3.84 -1.62
C PHE A 64 -2.40 -4.87 -2.20
N GLY A 65 -1.92 -5.82 -1.37
CA GLY A 65 -0.97 -6.83 -1.81
C GLY A 65 -1.53 -7.75 -2.90
N ALA A 66 -2.79 -8.20 -2.78
CA ALA A 66 -3.45 -9.06 -3.77
C ALA A 66 -3.61 -8.36 -5.14
N ASN A 67 -3.96 -7.07 -5.13
CA ASN A 67 -4.06 -6.27 -6.33
C ASN A 67 -2.71 -6.11 -7.04
N HIS A 68 -1.67 -5.73 -6.30
CA HIS A 68 -0.32 -5.63 -6.86
C HIS A 68 0.21 -6.99 -7.34
N ASN A 69 -0.09 -8.08 -6.64
CA ASN A 69 0.28 -9.44 -7.07
C ASN A 69 -0.32 -9.79 -8.42
N THR A 70 -1.57 -9.40 -8.67
CA THR A 70 -2.24 -9.58 -9.97
C THR A 70 -1.47 -8.84 -11.09
N VAL A 71 -1.04 -7.59 -10.84
CA VAL A 71 -0.25 -6.83 -11.82
C VAL A 71 1.15 -7.41 -11.99
N ILE A 72 1.84 -7.73 -10.89
CA ILE A 72 3.19 -8.32 -10.91
C ILE A 72 3.20 -9.60 -11.76
N SER A 73 2.19 -10.47 -11.58
CA SER A 73 2.06 -11.71 -12.34
C SER A 73 1.73 -11.49 -13.82
N ALA A 74 1.17 -10.33 -14.16
CA ALA A 74 0.78 -9.97 -15.51
C ALA A 74 1.85 -9.15 -16.27
N THR A 75 2.99 -8.85 -15.65
CA THR A 75 4.08 -8.01 -16.18
C THR A 75 5.39 -8.80 -16.26
N THR A 76 6.35 -8.33 -17.08
CA THR A 76 7.60 -9.06 -17.35
C THR A 76 8.88 -8.27 -17.15
N GLY A 77 8.80 -6.99 -16.73
CA GLY A 77 9.97 -6.17 -16.46
C GLY A 77 10.89 -6.78 -15.40
N ARG A 78 12.21 -6.60 -15.54
CA ARG A 78 13.22 -7.05 -14.57
C ARG A 78 13.00 -6.42 -13.18
N TYR A 79 12.37 -5.26 -13.17
CA TYR A 79 11.99 -4.51 -11.98
C TYR A 79 10.51 -4.18 -12.00
N VAL A 80 9.88 -4.23 -10.84
CA VAL A 80 8.47 -3.83 -10.66
C VAL A 80 8.43 -2.59 -9.79
N PHE A 81 7.85 -1.52 -10.30
CA PHE A 81 7.62 -0.31 -9.53
C PHE A 81 6.18 -0.30 -9.00
N VAL A 82 6.03 -0.67 -7.74
CA VAL A 82 4.76 -0.55 -7.01
C VAL A 82 4.52 0.92 -6.74
N LEU A 83 3.38 1.43 -7.17
CA LEU A 83 3.07 2.85 -7.14
C LEU A 83 1.62 3.09 -6.75
N ASN A 84 1.38 4.00 -5.80
CA ASN A 84 0.04 4.47 -5.49
C ASN A 84 -0.46 5.44 -6.55
N GLU A 85 -1.76 5.43 -6.78
CA GLU A 85 -2.45 6.32 -7.72
C GLU A 85 -2.44 7.81 -7.30
N ASP A 86 -2.17 8.09 -6.02
CA ASP A 86 -2.09 9.44 -5.45
C ASP A 86 -0.64 9.96 -5.36
N THR A 87 0.19 9.57 -6.33
CA THR A 87 1.59 10.00 -6.44
C THR A 87 1.87 10.70 -7.75
N THR A 88 2.80 11.65 -7.74
CA THR A 88 3.32 12.32 -8.93
C THR A 88 4.83 12.58 -8.79
N SER A 89 5.52 12.73 -9.92
CA SER A 89 6.92 13.15 -9.95
C SER A 89 7.22 13.95 -11.21
N ASP A 90 8.06 14.96 -11.10
CA ASP A 90 8.60 15.68 -12.27
C ASP A 90 9.65 14.86 -13.00
N ASP A 91 10.28 13.91 -12.29
CA ASP A 91 11.29 13.01 -12.82
C ASP A 91 11.29 11.69 -12.04
N TRP A 92 10.75 10.65 -12.65
CA TRP A 92 10.66 9.32 -12.05
C TRP A 92 12.01 8.62 -11.91
N GLY A 93 13.03 9.04 -12.65
CA GLY A 93 14.41 8.57 -12.51
C GLY A 93 14.58 7.07 -12.66
N PHE A 94 13.78 6.40 -13.48
CA PHE A 94 13.84 4.94 -13.66
C PHE A 94 15.22 4.47 -14.08
N GLU A 95 15.85 5.16 -15.04
CA GLU A 95 17.22 4.84 -15.48
C GLU A 95 18.23 4.87 -14.32
N ARG A 96 18.13 5.89 -13.44
CA ARG A 96 19.02 6.01 -12.29
C ARG A 96 18.78 4.91 -11.25
N MET A 97 17.51 4.57 -11.00
CA MET A 97 17.15 3.50 -10.08
C MET A 97 17.56 2.13 -10.61
N VAL A 98 17.34 1.85 -11.90
CA VAL A 98 17.78 0.63 -12.58
C VAL A 98 19.29 0.50 -12.55
N ALA A 99 20.03 1.55 -12.96
CA ALA A 99 21.48 1.55 -12.93
C ALA A 99 22.03 1.31 -11.51
N HIS A 100 21.39 1.88 -10.48
CA HIS A 100 21.77 1.62 -9.09
C HIS A 100 21.53 0.16 -8.69
N LEU A 101 20.38 -0.44 -9.04
CA LEU A 101 20.12 -1.84 -8.76
C LEU A 101 21.07 -2.77 -9.53
N ASP A 102 21.37 -2.48 -10.79
CA ASP A 102 22.29 -3.27 -11.60
C ASP A 102 23.73 -3.24 -11.01
N ALA A 103 24.16 -2.09 -10.49
CA ALA A 103 25.44 -1.95 -9.80
C ALA A 103 25.47 -2.58 -8.40
N ASN A 104 24.30 -2.86 -7.81
CA ASN A 104 24.16 -3.40 -6.45
C ASN A 104 23.30 -4.66 -6.44
N PRO A 105 23.84 -5.82 -6.84
CA PRO A 105 23.06 -7.04 -7.08
C PRO A 105 22.38 -7.63 -5.83
N ARG A 106 22.76 -7.21 -4.63
CA ARG A 106 22.12 -7.63 -3.37
C ARG A 106 20.98 -6.71 -2.92
N VAL A 107 20.73 -5.62 -3.63
CA VAL A 107 19.60 -4.72 -3.36
C VAL A 107 18.37 -5.22 -4.11
N ALA A 108 17.33 -5.58 -3.35
CA ALA A 108 16.05 -6.06 -3.87
C ALA A 108 14.98 -4.96 -3.94
N ALA A 109 15.08 -3.92 -3.11
CA ALA A 109 14.06 -2.89 -3.01
C ALA A 109 14.67 -1.50 -2.86
N LEU A 110 14.16 -0.54 -3.64
CA LEU A 110 14.50 0.89 -3.55
C LEU A 110 13.27 1.73 -3.26
N GLY A 111 13.28 2.45 -2.13
CA GLY A 111 12.27 3.46 -1.80
C GLY A 111 12.79 4.86 -2.11
N PRO A 112 12.19 5.62 -3.04
CA PRO A 112 12.56 7.00 -3.31
C PRO A 112 12.21 7.91 -2.13
N ARG A 113 12.67 9.15 -2.20
CA ARG A 113 12.27 10.19 -1.27
C ARG A 113 10.82 10.56 -1.51
N LEU A 114 9.98 10.43 -0.48
CA LEU A 114 8.61 10.94 -0.53
C LEU A 114 8.53 12.34 0.09
N VAL A 115 7.70 13.17 -0.51
CA VAL A 115 7.35 14.49 -0.01
C VAL A 115 5.84 14.70 -0.06
N TYR A 116 5.31 15.53 0.83
CA TYR A 116 3.94 16.02 0.73
C TYR A 116 3.79 17.03 -0.42
N PRO A 117 2.56 17.35 -0.87
CA PRO A 117 2.32 18.36 -1.93
C PRO A 117 2.90 19.74 -1.62
N ASP A 118 3.10 20.07 -0.36
CA ASP A 118 3.74 21.31 0.09
C ASP A 118 5.28 21.24 0.12
N GLY A 119 5.87 20.13 -0.36
CA GLY A 119 7.32 19.92 -0.44
C GLY A 119 7.96 19.45 0.88
N ARG A 120 7.21 19.39 1.99
CA ARG A 120 7.75 18.86 3.25
C ARG A 120 8.11 17.38 3.12
N PRO A 121 9.26 16.95 3.68
CA PRO A 121 9.63 15.53 3.67
C PRO A 121 8.57 14.66 4.35
N GLN A 122 8.21 13.57 3.70
CA GLN A 122 7.37 12.52 4.27
C GLN A 122 8.27 11.36 4.75
N ALA A 123 8.03 10.86 5.96
CA ALA A 123 8.71 9.66 6.40
C ALA A 123 8.27 8.48 5.53
N SER A 124 9.24 7.78 4.93
CA SER A 124 9.00 6.73 3.94
C SER A 124 9.82 5.45 4.16
N ALA A 125 10.66 5.41 5.19
CA ALA A 125 11.41 4.21 5.56
C ALA A 125 11.60 4.14 7.08
N TRP A 126 11.56 2.93 7.63
CA TRP A 126 11.61 2.72 9.08
C TRP A 126 12.32 1.42 9.45
N ARG A 127 12.66 1.30 10.75
CA ARG A 127 13.07 0.04 11.35
C ARG A 127 11.92 -0.95 11.42
N PHE A 128 12.25 -2.24 11.36
CA PHE A 128 11.24 -3.29 11.54
C PHE A 128 10.52 -3.16 12.88
N PRO A 129 9.19 -3.31 12.88
CA PRO A 129 8.40 -3.36 14.10
C PRO A 129 8.78 -4.57 14.95
N SER A 130 9.38 -4.33 16.10
CA SER A 130 9.88 -5.35 17.01
C SER A 130 9.66 -4.95 18.47
N PRO A 131 9.80 -5.89 19.44
CA PRO A 131 9.78 -5.52 20.87
C PRO A 131 10.78 -4.43 21.20
N ALA A 132 11.98 -4.45 20.62
CA ALA A 132 13.03 -3.47 20.87
C ALA A 132 12.65 -2.09 20.32
N THR A 133 12.13 -2.01 19.07
CA THR A 133 11.68 -0.74 18.50
C THR A 133 10.43 -0.19 19.18
N ALA A 134 9.55 -1.06 19.70
CA ALA A 134 8.40 -0.67 20.49
C ALA A 134 8.82 -0.09 21.85
N ALA A 135 9.78 -0.71 22.54
CA ALA A 135 10.36 -0.20 23.80
C ALA A 135 11.07 1.15 23.59
N LEU A 136 11.85 1.28 22.50
CA LEU A 136 12.46 2.55 22.11
C LEU A 136 11.39 3.62 21.84
N GLY A 137 10.33 3.27 21.12
CA GLY A 137 9.19 4.15 20.85
C GLY A 137 8.51 4.62 22.15
N LEU A 138 8.35 3.75 23.14
CA LEU A 138 7.78 4.10 24.44
C LEU A 138 8.67 5.11 25.16
N VAL A 139 9.98 4.86 25.28
CA VAL A 139 10.93 5.75 25.97
C VAL A 139 11.03 7.11 25.28
N THR A 140 11.03 7.14 23.96
CA THR A 140 11.15 8.39 23.19
C THR A 140 9.81 9.04 22.86
N LEU A 141 8.69 8.44 23.28
CA LEU A 141 7.32 8.83 22.89
C LEU A 141 7.13 8.88 21.36
N GLY A 142 7.85 8.02 20.64
CA GLY A 142 7.82 7.95 19.18
C GLY A 142 8.56 9.10 18.47
N ARG A 143 9.37 9.88 19.19
CA ARG A 143 10.07 11.07 18.63
C ARG A 143 11.40 10.73 17.96
N ALA A 144 12.00 9.59 18.24
CA ALA A 144 13.33 9.25 17.74
C ALA A 144 13.50 7.74 17.49
N GLY A 145 14.43 7.39 16.59
CA GLY A 145 15.02 6.07 16.49
C GLY A 145 14.30 5.05 15.62
N VAL A 146 13.15 5.36 15.06
CA VAL A 146 12.37 4.41 14.24
C VAL A 146 12.39 4.77 12.75
N ALA A 147 12.26 6.05 12.38
CA ALA A 147 12.34 6.49 11.00
C ALA A 147 13.77 6.41 10.47
N GLN A 148 13.93 5.92 9.25
CA GLN A 148 15.21 5.72 8.55
C GLN A 148 15.29 6.53 7.25
N SER A 149 14.19 7.11 6.78
CA SER A 149 14.20 8.07 5.67
C SER A 149 14.71 9.44 6.13
N GLY A 150 15.28 10.19 5.19
CA GLY A 150 15.84 11.53 5.43
C GLY A 150 17.31 11.62 4.98
N GLY A 151 17.83 12.85 4.89
CA GLY A 151 19.17 13.09 4.32
C GLY A 151 19.21 12.99 2.79
N ARG A 152 20.41 13.05 2.25
CA ARG A 152 20.65 13.12 0.78
C ARG A 152 21.41 11.93 0.23
N GLU A 153 21.74 10.95 1.06
CA GLU A 153 22.55 9.80 0.65
C GLU A 153 21.72 8.51 0.65
N THR A 154 22.02 7.64 -0.30
CA THR A 154 21.49 6.28 -0.33
C THR A 154 21.98 5.49 0.88
N ARG A 155 21.09 4.71 1.49
CA ARG A 155 21.44 3.90 2.67
C ARG A 155 20.53 2.69 2.81
N ASP A 156 21.03 1.68 3.49
CA ASP A 156 20.24 0.53 3.90
C ASP A 156 19.19 0.94 4.94
N VAL A 157 17.99 0.43 4.75
CA VAL A 157 16.85 0.58 5.67
C VAL A 157 16.23 -0.78 5.93
N ASP A 158 15.40 -0.88 6.98
CA ASP A 158 14.75 -2.15 7.23
C ASP A 158 13.59 -2.39 6.26
N TRP A 159 12.79 -1.37 6.01
CA TRP A 159 11.72 -1.40 5.01
C TRP A 159 11.36 0.03 4.55
N ALA A 160 10.81 0.13 3.35
CA ALA A 160 10.33 1.37 2.75
C ALA A 160 8.86 1.24 2.34
N MET A 161 8.15 2.38 2.33
CA MET A 161 6.72 2.46 2.00
C MET A 161 6.45 2.10 0.55
N ALA A 162 5.45 1.27 0.34
CA ALA A 162 5.03 0.85 -0.99
C ALA A 162 4.17 1.88 -1.75
N ALA A 163 4.05 3.11 -1.24
CA ALA A 163 3.48 4.21 -2.02
C ALA A 163 4.31 4.51 -3.30
N ALA A 164 5.64 4.27 -3.25
CA ALA A 164 6.54 4.22 -4.39
C ALA A 164 7.71 3.31 -4.01
N LEU A 165 7.80 2.12 -4.63
CA LEU A 165 8.80 1.12 -4.28
C LEU A 165 9.21 0.32 -5.51
N LEU A 166 10.48 0.44 -5.91
CA LEU A 166 11.04 -0.38 -6.98
C LEU A 166 11.55 -1.70 -6.42
N LEU A 167 11.07 -2.81 -6.96
CA LEU A 167 11.38 -4.17 -6.53
C LEU A 167 12.10 -4.94 -7.63
N ARG A 168 13.14 -5.68 -7.28
CA ARG A 168 13.82 -6.62 -8.17
C ARG A 168 13.01 -7.89 -8.32
N ARG A 169 12.62 -8.27 -9.55
CA ARG A 169 11.81 -9.46 -9.83
C ARG A 169 12.49 -10.74 -9.36
N GLU A 170 13.78 -10.91 -9.62
CA GLU A 170 14.57 -12.05 -9.16
C GLU A 170 14.42 -12.30 -7.65
N ALA A 171 14.43 -11.23 -6.86
CA ALA A 171 14.25 -11.34 -5.40
C ALA A 171 12.81 -11.71 -5.03
N LEU A 172 11.81 -11.23 -5.79
CA LEU A 172 10.41 -11.65 -5.61
C LEU A 172 10.20 -13.11 -5.98
N ASP A 173 10.86 -13.59 -7.05
CA ASP A 173 10.78 -15.00 -7.47
C ASP A 173 11.38 -15.94 -6.39
N GLU A 174 12.40 -15.47 -5.66
CA GLU A 174 13.03 -16.23 -4.57
C GLU A 174 12.17 -16.28 -3.31
N VAL A 175 11.64 -15.11 -2.86
CA VAL A 175 10.98 -15.03 -1.54
C VAL A 175 9.46 -15.03 -1.62
N GLY A 176 8.90 -14.98 -2.82
CA GLY A 176 7.48 -14.74 -3.08
C GLY A 176 7.10 -13.26 -3.04
N ILE A 177 5.98 -12.95 -3.67
CA ILE A 177 5.39 -11.60 -3.76
C ILE A 177 4.70 -11.20 -2.45
N PHE A 178 3.78 -10.25 -2.46
CA PHE A 178 3.06 -9.83 -1.25
C PHE A 178 2.23 -10.98 -0.65
N ASP A 179 2.20 -11.06 0.68
CA ASP A 179 1.33 -11.99 1.40
C ASP A 179 -0.09 -11.41 1.47
N GLU A 180 -1.04 -12.03 0.78
CA GLU A 180 -2.43 -11.57 0.63
C GLU A 180 -3.27 -11.67 1.91
N GLU A 181 -2.73 -12.33 2.91
CA GLU A 181 -3.32 -12.33 4.25
C GLU A 181 -3.32 -10.93 4.89
N PHE A 182 -2.40 -10.02 4.45
CA PHE A 182 -2.48 -8.60 4.73
C PHE A 182 -3.44 -7.94 3.72
N PHE A 183 -4.51 -7.32 4.22
CA PHE A 183 -5.43 -6.62 3.33
C PHE A 183 -4.82 -5.31 2.84
N ILE A 184 -4.36 -4.49 3.77
CA ILE A 184 -3.57 -3.27 3.55
C ILE A 184 -2.81 -2.95 4.83
N TYR A 185 -1.63 -2.37 4.71
CA TYR A 185 -0.65 -2.07 5.76
C TYR A 185 0.10 -3.28 6.29
N SER A 186 1.40 -3.16 6.34
CA SER A 186 2.41 -4.13 6.77
C SER A 186 2.74 -5.27 5.78
N GLU A 187 2.10 -5.35 4.62
CA GLU A 187 2.45 -6.28 3.54
C GLU A 187 3.85 -6.00 2.98
N GLU A 188 4.20 -4.73 2.78
CA GLU A 188 5.54 -4.31 2.35
C GLU A 188 6.57 -4.51 3.47
N THR A 189 6.15 -4.36 4.72
CA THR A 189 7.00 -4.63 5.89
C THR A 189 7.31 -6.13 6.00
N ASP A 190 6.30 -6.98 5.74
CA ASP A 190 6.45 -8.44 5.67
C ASP A 190 7.39 -8.85 4.53
N LEU A 191 7.16 -8.32 3.33
CA LEU A 191 7.99 -8.58 2.16
C LEU A 191 9.46 -8.19 2.44
N ALA A 192 9.70 -6.99 2.95
CA ALA A 192 11.05 -6.54 3.30
C ALA A 192 11.70 -7.45 4.36
N ARG A 193 10.91 -7.98 5.31
CA ARG A 193 11.42 -8.93 6.31
C ARG A 193 11.81 -10.27 5.70
N ARG A 194 11.04 -10.78 4.73
CA ARG A 194 11.37 -12.01 3.98
C ARG A 194 12.61 -11.80 3.12
N LEU A 195 12.68 -10.69 2.39
CA LEU A 195 13.87 -10.28 1.62
C LEU A 195 15.13 -10.23 2.51
N ARG A 196 15.05 -9.56 3.67
CA ARG A 196 16.18 -9.48 4.62
C ARG A 196 16.64 -10.86 5.09
N ARG A 197 15.72 -11.81 5.35
CA ARG A 197 16.05 -13.19 5.77
C ARG A 197 16.74 -13.99 4.69
N ALA A 198 16.43 -13.72 3.42
CA ALA A 198 17.09 -14.29 2.26
C ALA A 198 18.43 -13.60 1.90
N GLY A 199 18.82 -12.59 2.66
CA GLY A 199 20.09 -11.85 2.47
C GLY A 199 19.99 -10.70 1.47
N TRP A 200 18.79 -10.31 1.05
CA TRP A 200 18.55 -9.13 0.25
C TRP A 200 18.51 -7.86 1.09
N GLN A 201 18.81 -6.72 0.45
CA GLN A 201 18.80 -5.40 1.07
C GLN A 201 17.62 -4.56 0.55
N THR A 202 17.09 -3.70 1.43
CA THR A 202 16.19 -2.59 1.06
C THR A 202 16.93 -1.29 1.28
N GLN A 203 16.87 -0.36 0.31
CA GLN A 203 17.54 0.92 0.43
C GLN A 203 16.58 2.09 0.26
N TYR A 204 16.83 3.15 1.01
CA TYR A 204 16.28 4.48 0.77
C TYR A 204 17.14 5.19 -0.27
N PHE A 205 16.51 5.68 -1.36
CA PHE A 205 17.15 6.28 -2.52
C PHE A 205 16.67 7.71 -2.74
N PRO A 206 17.30 8.72 -2.10
CA PRO A 206 16.83 10.10 -2.10
C PRO A 206 17.08 10.88 -3.39
N HIS A 207 17.70 10.26 -4.41
CA HIS A 207 18.02 10.89 -5.70
C HIS A 207 16.82 10.97 -6.66
N VAL A 208 15.72 10.35 -6.27
CA VAL A 208 14.40 10.48 -6.92
C VAL A 208 13.42 10.99 -5.87
N THR A 209 12.61 11.98 -6.23
CA THR A 209 11.60 12.56 -5.36
C THR A 209 10.20 12.30 -5.93
N VAL A 210 9.33 11.76 -5.10
CA VAL A 210 7.94 11.50 -5.46
C VAL A 210 7.04 12.28 -4.49
N VAL A 211 6.10 13.03 -5.03
CA VAL A 211 5.03 13.68 -4.27
C VAL A 211 3.95 12.64 -3.97
N HIS A 212 3.56 12.49 -2.71
CA HIS A 212 2.53 11.56 -2.29
C HIS A 212 1.45 12.31 -1.52
N HIS A 213 0.23 12.32 -2.06
CA HIS A 213 -0.89 13.11 -1.55
C HIS A 213 -1.51 12.55 -0.26
N GLU A 214 -1.11 11.37 0.14
CA GLU A 214 -1.52 10.62 1.33
C GLU A 214 -3.04 10.52 1.54
N SER A 215 -3.54 9.32 1.31
CA SER A 215 -4.83 8.77 1.78
C SER A 215 -6.10 9.58 1.49
N GLN A 216 -6.39 9.81 0.23
CA GLN A 216 -7.70 10.34 -0.17
C GLN A 216 -8.82 9.30 0.03
N PHE A 217 -8.57 8.02 -0.28
CA PHE A 217 -9.56 6.95 -0.17
C PHE A 217 -10.09 6.73 1.25
N SER A 218 -9.24 6.85 2.28
CA SER A 218 -9.61 6.57 3.67
C SER A 218 -9.78 7.82 4.55
N ALA A 219 -9.74 9.02 3.97
CA ALA A 219 -9.85 10.28 4.72
C ALA A 219 -11.18 10.40 5.49
N GLY A 220 -12.28 9.87 4.92
CA GLY A 220 -13.62 9.89 5.54
C GLY A 220 -13.86 8.83 6.63
N ILE A 221 -12.95 7.86 6.81
CA ILE A 221 -13.13 6.70 7.70
C ILE A 221 -11.89 6.41 8.55
N PRO A 222 -11.39 7.38 9.32
CA PRO A 222 -10.09 7.26 10.01
C PRO A 222 -10.04 6.11 11.03
N GLU A 223 -11.15 5.76 11.66
CA GLU A 223 -11.20 4.65 12.62
C GLU A 223 -10.98 3.30 11.94
N ARG A 224 -11.69 3.02 10.82
CA ARG A 224 -11.50 1.78 10.05
C ARG A 224 -10.07 1.64 9.52
N ARG A 225 -9.46 2.74 9.09
CA ARG A 225 -8.05 2.79 8.67
C ARG A 225 -7.11 2.41 9.81
N ILE A 226 -7.31 2.97 11.01
CA ILE A 226 -6.51 2.66 12.19
C ILE A 226 -6.67 1.20 12.58
N ASN A 227 -7.90 0.68 12.59
CA ASN A 227 -8.19 -0.71 12.90
C ASN A 227 -7.44 -1.65 11.92
N GLU A 228 -7.51 -1.38 10.60
CA GLU A 228 -6.82 -2.21 9.61
C GLU A 228 -5.29 -2.14 9.75
N MET A 229 -4.73 -0.95 9.97
CA MET A 229 -3.31 -0.79 10.22
C MET A 229 -2.83 -1.63 11.43
N TRP A 230 -3.63 -1.68 12.51
CA TRP A 230 -3.29 -2.49 13.67
C TRP A 230 -3.48 -3.99 13.43
N ARG A 231 -4.45 -4.41 12.62
CA ARG A 231 -4.59 -5.81 12.19
C ARG A 231 -3.36 -6.27 11.42
N GLY A 232 -2.91 -5.47 10.43
CA GLY A 232 -1.67 -5.73 9.72
C GLY A 232 -0.47 -5.81 10.67
N ARG A 233 -0.37 -4.88 11.63
CA ARG A 233 0.71 -4.88 12.62
C ARG A 233 0.69 -6.10 13.55
N HIS A 234 -0.45 -6.53 14.05
CA HIS A 234 -0.59 -7.73 14.86
C HIS A 234 -0.26 -8.99 14.08
N ARG A 235 -0.70 -9.08 12.82
CA ARG A 235 -0.34 -10.17 11.91
C ARG A 235 1.17 -10.23 11.70
N TYR A 236 1.81 -9.09 11.41
CA TYR A 236 3.26 -8.99 11.27
C TYR A 236 3.99 -9.48 12.54
N TRP A 237 3.59 -9.04 13.71
CA TRP A 237 4.19 -9.49 14.96
C TRP A 237 3.99 -10.99 15.18
N GLY A 238 2.81 -11.52 14.94
CA GLY A 238 2.52 -12.95 15.07
C GLY A 238 3.33 -13.82 14.11
N LYS A 239 3.59 -13.32 12.89
CA LYS A 239 4.37 -14.03 11.86
C LYS A 239 5.88 -13.99 12.12
N HIS A 240 6.40 -12.92 12.70
CA HIS A 240 7.84 -12.67 12.75
C HIS A 240 8.45 -12.68 14.14
N HIS A 241 7.66 -12.73 15.21
CA HIS A 241 8.11 -12.76 16.60
C HIS A 241 7.44 -13.87 17.40
N SER A 242 8.04 -14.25 18.53
CA SER A 242 7.39 -15.15 19.48
C SER A 242 6.13 -14.49 20.08
N ALA A 243 5.19 -15.29 20.59
CA ALA A 243 3.99 -14.78 21.24
C ALA A 243 4.31 -13.80 22.39
N ALA A 244 5.35 -14.07 23.16
CA ALA A 244 5.81 -13.17 24.22
C ALA A 244 6.35 -11.86 23.63
N GLY A 245 7.18 -11.93 22.58
CA GLY A 245 7.69 -10.75 21.88
C GLY A 245 6.58 -9.89 21.28
N ALA A 246 5.61 -10.51 20.62
CA ALA A 246 4.44 -9.81 20.07
C ALA A 246 3.65 -9.08 21.15
N ARG A 247 3.42 -9.72 22.33
CA ARG A 247 2.76 -9.10 23.48
C ARG A 247 3.54 -7.90 24.04
N VAL A 248 4.85 -8.03 24.19
CA VAL A 248 5.71 -6.93 24.65
C VAL A 248 5.63 -5.76 23.67
N ALA A 249 5.74 -6.01 22.36
CA ALA A 249 5.61 -4.97 21.34
C ALA A 249 4.25 -4.26 21.42
N ALA A 250 3.16 -5.01 21.54
CA ALA A 250 1.81 -4.49 21.68
C ALA A 250 1.64 -3.61 22.92
N LEU A 251 2.09 -4.08 24.08
CA LEU A 251 1.98 -3.36 25.35
C LEU A 251 2.83 -2.07 25.36
N CYS A 252 4.10 -2.14 24.90
CA CYS A 252 4.96 -0.95 24.81
C CYS A 252 4.35 0.10 23.87
N THR A 253 3.83 -0.34 22.72
CA THR A 253 3.23 0.57 21.77
C THR A 253 1.91 1.15 22.27
N GLY A 254 1.06 0.35 22.92
CA GLY A 254 -0.16 0.83 23.56
C GLY A 254 0.14 1.87 24.65
N ALA A 255 1.11 1.61 25.51
CA ALA A 255 1.56 2.54 26.54
C ALA A 255 2.13 3.85 25.96
N GLN A 256 2.91 3.76 24.86
CA GLN A 256 3.42 4.95 24.15
C GLN A 256 2.26 5.85 23.67
N TYR A 257 1.26 5.29 23.02
CA TYR A 257 0.13 6.07 22.53
C TYR A 257 -0.76 6.61 23.65
N ALA A 258 -0.96 5.84 24.73
CA ALA A 258 -1.66 6.31 25.92
C ALA A 258 -0.94 7.50 26.59
N ALA A 259 0.38 7.43 26.73
CA ALA A 259 1.17 8.53 27.25
C ALA A 259 1.06 9.79 26.38
N ARG A 260 1.10 9.65 25.04
CA ARG A 260 0.90 10.77 24.10
C ARG A 260 -0.49 11.39 24.22
N ALA A 261 -1.53 10.58 24.43
CA ALA A 261 -2.90 11.06 24.66
C ALA A 261 -3.01 11.89 25.95
N LEU A 262 -2.32 11.46 27.02
CA LEU A 262 -2.29 12.17 28.31
C LEU A 262 -1.52 13.50 28.22
N ILE A 263 -0.35 13.50 27.59
CA ILE A 263 0.49 14.71 27.45
C ILE A 263 -0.23 15.81 26.67
N ARG A 264 -1.05 15.43 25.67
CA ARG A 264 -1.80 16.39 24.85
C ARG A 264 -3.31 16.31 25.08
N ALA A 265 -3.73 16.04 26.31
CA ALA A 265 -5.15 15.84 26.65
C ALA A 265 -6.05 17.06 26.36
N ARG A 266 -5.47 18.27 26.31
CA ARG A 266 -6.19 19.50 25.95
C ARG A 266 -6.59 19.56 24.47
N ASP A 267 -5.80 18.93 23.60
CA ASP A 267 -6.13 18.72 22.17
C ASP A 267 -7.01 17.46 22.07
N ARG A 268 -8.33 17.65 22.11
CA ARG A 268 -9.29 16.53 22.20
C ARG A 268 -9.23 15.59 21.00
N ASP A 269 -9.03 16.14 19.80
CA ASP A 269 -8.97 15.35 18.55
C ASP A 269 -7.69 14.52 18.50
N PHE A 270 -6.56 15.13 18.82
CA PHE A 270 -5.29 14.40 18.93
C PHE A 270 -5.36 13.32 20.00
N ALA A 271 -5.82 13.67 21.21
CA ALA A 271 -5.93 12.72 22.31
C ALA A 271 -6.90 11.59 22.00
N GLY A 272 -8.01 11.87 21.31
CA GLY A 272 -8.97 10.87 20.84
C GLY A 272 -8.33 9.87 19.88
N ARG A 273 -7.62 10.35 18.85
CA ARG A 273 -6.87 9.48 17.93
C ARG A 273 -5.79 8.65 18.65
N MET A 274 -5.04 9.24 19.57
CA MET A 274 -4.02 8.50 20.33
C MET A 274 -4.62 7.42 21.23
N ARG A 275 -5.80 7.64 21.83
CA ARG A 275 -6.52 6.60 22.62
C ARG A 275 -6.96 5.45 21.72
N LEU A 276 -7.42 5.73 20.50
CA LEU A 276 -7.78 4.71 19.53
C LEU A 276 -6.57 3.85 19.18
N HIS A 277 -5.44 4.48 18.84
CA HIS A 277 -4.20 3.76 18.62
C HIS A 277 -3.74 2.97 19.86
N ALA A 278 -3.87 3.51 21.07
CA ALA A 278 -3.50 2.81 22.29
C ALA A 278 -4.35 1.55 22.52
N ARG A 279 -5.67 1.64 22.28
CA ARG A 279 -6.61 0.53 22.36
C ARG A 279 -6.22 -0.57 21.38
N ASP A 280 -6.06 -0.21 20.11
CA ASP A 280 -5.91 -1.17 19.02
C ASP A 280 -4.50 -1.76 18.95
N ALA A 281 -3.50 -1.08 19.49
CA ALA A 281 -2.17 -1.64 19.68
C ALA A 281 -2.17 -2.86 20.61
N ILE A 282 -3.12 -2.95 21.55
CA ILE A 282 -3.27 -4.08 22.48
C ILE A 282 -4.21 -5.16 21.87
N GLY A 283 -5.22 -4.74 21.12
CA GLY A 283 -6.13 -5.65 20.43
C GLY A 283 -7.25 -4.91 19.69
N VAL A 284 -7.34 -5.15 18.39
CA VAL A 284 -8.32 -4.50 17.51
C VAL A 284 -9.72 -4.99 17.82
N ARG A 285 -10.68 -4.07 18.00
CA ARG A 285 -12.08 -4.39 18.39
C ARG A 285 -13.13 -3.95 17.36
N GLY A 286 -12.75 -3.15 16.37
CA GLY A 286 -13.69 -2.60 15.38
C GLY A 286 -13.45 -3.15 13.98
N PRO A 287 -14.41 -2.92 13.04
CA PRO A 287 -14.24 -3.27 11.65
C PRO A 287 -13.12 -2.42 11.01
N GLY A 288 -12.38 -3.01 10.05
CA GLY A 288 -11.35 -2.34 9.28
C GLY A 288 -11.80 -2.02 7.85
N LEU A 289 -10.82 -1.85 6.97
CA LEU A 289 -11.04 -1.62 5.54
C LEU A 289 -11.41 -2.92 4.81
N ARG A 290 -10.94 -4.06 5.30
CA ARG A 290 -11.29 -5.39 4.74
C ARG A 290 -12.78 -5.62 4.77
N GLU A 291 -13.44 -5.42 5.90
CA GLU A 291 -14.88 -5.62 6.03
C GLU A 291 -15.68 -4.64 5.16
N LEU A 292 -15.17 -3.41 4.96
CA LEU A 292 -15.79 -2.46 4.04
C LEU A 292 -15.78 -2.99 2.59
N ALA A 293 -14.68 -3.58 2.16
CA ALA A 293 -14.57 -4.17 0.83
C ALA A 293 -15.42 -5.44 0.70
N GLU A 294 -15.47 -6.28 1.74
CA GLU A 294 -16.29 -7.49 1.78
C GLU A 294 -17.80 -7.16 1.75
N ASP A 295 -18.22 -6.12 2.48
CA ASP A 295 -19.60 -5.63 2.46
C ASP A 295 -19.99 -5.15 1.06
N TRP A 296 -19.15 -4.33 0.45
CA TRP A 296 -19.36 -3.87 -0.93
C TRP A 296 -19.43 -5.03 -1.92
N ASN A 297 -18.51 -5.99 -1.85
CA ASN A 297 -18.50 -7.17 -2.71
C ASN A 297 -19.78 -7.99 -2.58
N ARG A 298 -20.32 -8.11 -1.37
CA ARG A 298 -21.55 -8.83 -1.09
C ARG A 298 -22.77 -8.11 -1.66
N GLU A 299 -22.80 -6.78 -1.54
CA GLU A 299 -23.87 -5.95 -2.11
C GLU A 299 -23.88 -6.06 -3.65
N GLN A 300 -22.74 -5.97 -4.32
CA GLN A 300 -22.63 -6.14 -5.76
C GLN A 300 -23.03 -7.56 -6.21
N GLY A 301 -22.63 -8.59 -5.48
CA GLY A 301 -23.05 -9.97 -5.75
C GLY A 301 -24.55 -10.16 -5.67
N ASN A 302 -25.22 -9.52 -4.72
CA ASN A 302 -26.68 -9.56 -4.57
C ASN A 302 -27.39 -8.82 -5.73
N LEU A 303 -26.88 -7.66 -6.15
CA LEU A 303 -27.43 -6.91 -7.28
C LEU A 303 -27.36 -7.72 -8.58
N LEU A 304 -26.20 -8.33 -8.88
CA LEU A 304 -26.03 -9.19 -10.05
C LEU A 304 -26.94 -10.43 -10.00
N ALA A 305 -27.17 -11.00 -8.84
CA ALA A 305 -28.09 -12.11 -8.67
C ALA A 305 -29.56 -11.69 -8.92
N GLN A 306 -29.95 -10.51 -8.47
CA GLN A 306 -31.28 -9.95 -8.73
C GLN A 306 -31.48 -9.66 -10.23
N GLU A 307 -30.52 -9.01 -10.90
CA GLU A 307 -30.58 -8.73 -12.33
C GLU A 307 -30.76 -10.02 -13.15
N ARG A 308 -30.04 -11.11 -12.82
CA ARG A 308 -30.20 -12.41 -13.46
C ARG A 308 -31.59 -13.01 -13.22
N ALA A 309 -32.13 -12.86 -12.01
CA ALA A 309 -33.47 -13.34 -11.66
C ALA A 309 -34.57 -12.59 -12.43
N PHE A 310 -34.44 -11.26 -12.58
CA PHE A 310 -35.39 -10.43 -13.32
C PHE A 310 -35.20 -10.52 -14.83
N GLY A 311 -33.97 -10.73 -15.36
CA GLY A 311 -33.68 -10.85 -16.78
C GLY A 311 -34.25 -12.14 -17.42
N HIS A 312 -34.50 -13.19 -16.64
CA HIS A 312 -35.16 -14.41 -17.13
C HIS A 312 -36.69 -14.30 -17.23
N THR A 313 -37.32 -13.20 -16.79
CA THR A 313 -38.77 -13.00 -16.86
C THR A 313 -39.25 -12.24 -18.09
N SER A 314 -38.36 -11.84 -19.00
CA SER A 314 -38.68 -11.06 -20.23
C SER A 314 -38.49 -11.80 -21.56
N GLU A 315 -38.74 -13.12 -21.62
CA GLU A 315 -39.03 -13.74 -22.90
C GLU A 315 -40.46 -13.43 -23.33
N PRO A 316 -40.69 -12.75 -24.48
CA PRO A 316 -42.05 -12.56 -24.99
C PRO A 316 -42.62 -13.94 -25.38
N ARG A 317 -43.76 -14.31 -24.78
CA ARG A 317 -44.55 -15.42 -25.25
C ARG A 317 -44.76 -15.26 -26.74
N ARG A 318 -44.15 -16.14 -27.54
CA ARG A 318 -44.52 -16.28 -28.94
C ARG A 318 -46.00 -16.59 -28.97
N SER A 319 -46.80 -15.63 -29.44
CA SER A 319 -48.20 -15.85 -29.82
C SER A 319 -48.18 -16.84 -30.96
N GLY A 320 -48.56 -18.08 -30.66
CA GLY A 320 -48.93 -19.03 -31.69
C GLY A 320 -50.23 -18.56 -32.36
N GLU A 321 -50.18 -18.36 -33.63
CA GLU A 321 -51.37 -18.28 -34.48
C GLU A 321 -51.94 -19.68 -34.78
N PRO A 322 -53.23 -19.74 -35.12
CA PRO A 322 -54.07 -20.91 -35.08
C PRO A 322 -53.82 -21.97 -36.13
#